data_4b61fb98e61922b7ba634e9571bcd861
#
_entry.id   4b61fb98e61922b7ba634e9571bcd861
#
_cell.length_a   1.000
_cell.length_b   1.000
_cell.length_c   1.000
_cell.angle_alpha   90.00
_cell.angle_beta   90.00
_cell.angle_gamma   90.00
#
_symmetry.space_group_name_H-M   'P 1'
#
loop_
_entity.id
_entity.type
_entity.pdbx_description
1 polymer ?
#
loop_
_entity_poly.entity_id
_entity_poly.type
_entity_poly.pdbx_seq_one_letter_code
_entity_poly.pdbx_strand_id
1 'polypeptide(L)' 'MPKIISLDVKCEKSLMKVYLGFDKPFYGIVFSKGHYSNVNCVHLPAGLGRTSVNFEISIHACGT' A
#
# COMPACT_ATOMS: atom_id res chain seq x y z
N MET A 1 8.42 -13.83 -9.05
CA MET A 1 7.45 -12.83 -8.60
C MET A 1 7.62 -12.58 -7.10
N PRO A 2 7.71 -11.33 -6.64
CA PRO A 2 7.85 -11.09 -5.21
C PRO A 2 6.62 -11.56 -4.44
N LYS A 3 6.84 -12.01 -3.21
CA LYS A 3 5.77 -12.43 -2.31
C LYS A 3 5.72 -11.49 -1.12
N ILE A 4 4.53 -11.26 -0.59
CA ILE A 4 4.38 -10.54 0.66
C ILE A 4 4.78 -11.48 1.78
N ILE A 5 5.82 -11.10 2.54
CA ILE A 5 6.32 -11.89 3.66
C ILE A 5 5.96 -11.27 5.00
N SER A 6 5.51 -10.03 5.01
CA SER A 6 5.01 -9.42 6.23
C SER A 6 3.91 -8.43 5.89
N LEU A 7 2.91 -8.37 6.75
CA LEU A 7 1.81 -7.44 6.63
C LEU A 7 1.41 -7.03 8.04
N ASP A 8 1.45 -5.74 8.32
CA ASP A 8 1.00 -5.20 9.59
C ASP A 8 0.06 -4.02 9.32
N VAL A 9 -1.06 -3.99 10.03
CA VAL A 9 -2.07 -2.94 9.88
C VAL A 9 -2.40 -2.40 11.25
N LYS A 10 -2.32 -1.07 11.40
CA LYS A 10 -2.73 -0.38 12.62
C LYS A 10 -3.88 0.56 12.28
N CYS A 11 -5.02 0.36 12.93
CA CYS A 11 -6.18 1.23 12.79
C CYS A 11 -6.12 2.31 13.85
N GLU A 12 -6.07 3.55 13.41
CA GLU A 12 -6.13 4.71 14.29
C GLU A 12 -7.46 5.43 14.13
N LYS A 13 -7.66 6.50 14.88
CA LYS A 13 -8.95 7.16 14.96
C LYS A 13 -9.45 7.67 13.61
N SER A 14 -8.56 8.20 12.79
CA SER A 14 -8.94 8.82 11.51
C SER A 14 -8.21 8.23 10.31
N LEU A 15 -7.31 7.26 10.54
CA LEU A 15 -6.54 6.66 9.45
C LEU A 15 -6.12 5.24 9.79
N MET A 16 -5.67 4.53 8.77
CA MET A 16 -5.14 3.18 8.89
C MET A 16 -3.72 3.19 8.37
N LYS A 17 -2.78 2.67 9.17
CA LYS A 17 -1.37 2.56 8.77
C LYS A 17 -1.11 1.14 8.31
N VAL A 18 -0.48 1.00 7.15
CA VAL A 18 -0.20 -0.31 6.54
C VAL A 18 1.29 -0.44 6.28
N TYR A 19 1.84 -1.59 6.66
CA TYR A 19 3.25 -1.93 6.45
C TYR A 19 3.32 -3.24 5.69
N LEU A 20 4.00 -3.23 4.55
CA LEU A 20 4.18 -4.42 3.71
C LEU A 20 5.66 -4.72 3.55
N GLY A 21 6.02 -5.99 3.64
CA GLY A 21 7.36 -6.45 3.32
C GLY A 21 7.32 -7.52 2.25
N PHE A 22 8.28 -7.48 1.33
CA PHE A 22 8.40 -8.43 0.22
C PHE A 22 9.71 -9.19 0.33
N ASP A 23 9.73 -10.42 -0.20
CA ASP A 23 10.93 -11.24 -0.24
C ASP A 23 11.94 -10.77 -1.30
N LYS A 24 11.49 -10.04 -2.29
CA LYS A 24 12.30 -9.50 -3.38
C LYS A 24 11.82 -8.09 -3.72
N PRO A 25 12.63 -7.28 -4.42
CA PRO A 25 12.16 -5.97 -4.84
C PRO A 25 10.87 -6.04 -5.64
N PHE A 26 9.91 -5.23 -5.24
CA PHE A 26 8.60 -5.17 -5.88
C PHE A 26 8.55 -3.97 -6.83
N TYR A 27 8.34 -4.23 -8.10
CA TYR A 27 8.27 -3.20 -9.13
C TYR A 27 6.85 -2.89 -9.57
N GLY A 28 5.88 -3.58 -9.02
CA GLY A 28 4.47 -3.35 -9.33
C GLY A 28 3.92 -2.12 -8.65
N ILE A 29 2.61 -2.04 -8.61
CA ILE A 29 1.88 -0.92 -8.05
C ILE A 29 1.06 -1.40 -6.86
N VAL A 30 0.95 -0.57 -5.81
CA VAL A 30 0.09 -0.82 -4.66
C VAL A 30 -0.97 0.27 -4.63
N PHE A 31 -2.23 -0.12 -4.67
CA PHE A 31 -3.35 0.81 -4.73
C PHE A 31 -4.57 0.24 -4.03
N SER A 32 -5.51 1.12 -3.67
CA SER A 32 -6.79 0.69 -3.13
C SER A 32 -7.67 0.20 -4.26
N LYS A 33 -8.24 -1.00 -4.11
CA LYS A 33 -9.03 -1.66 -5.14
C LYS A 33 -10.16 -0.76 -5.61
N GLY A 34 -10.30 -0.62 -6.93
CA GLY A 34 -11.31 0.24 -7.53
C GLY A 34 -10.94 1.71 -7.61
N HIS A 35 -9.78 2.11 -7.09
CA HIS A 35 -9.36 3.52 -7.04
C HIS A 35 -8.02 3.73 -7.74
N TYR A 36 -7.71 2.91 -8.72
CA TYR A 36 -6.43 2.96 -9.45
C TYR A 36 -6.18 4.30 -10.12
N SER A 37 -7.22 4.93 -10.66
CA SER A 37 -7.09 6.21 -11.36
C SER A 37 -6.95 7.42 -10.44
N ASN A 38 -7.15 7.24 -9.13
CA ASN A 38 -7.01 8.32 -8.16
C ASN A 38 -5.62 8.25 -7.54
N VAL A 39 -4.77 9.25 -7.82
CA VAL A 39 -3.38 9.22 -7.36
C VAL A 39 -3.28 9.16 -5.84
N ASN A 40 -4.26 9.67 -5.11
CA ASN A 40 -4.25 9.62 -3.65
C ASN A 40 -4.52 8.21 -3.11
N CYS A 41 -4.97 7.30 -3.96
CA CYS A 41 -5.25 5.92 -3.61
C CYS A 41 -4.23 4.96 -4.22
N VAL A 42 -3.19 5.47 -4.86
CA VAL A 42 -2.03 4.70 -5.32
C VAL A 42 -0.94 4.90 -4.26
N HIS A 43 -0.64 3.84 -3.53
CA HIS A 43 0.23 3.91 -2.35
C HIS A 43 1.68 3.65 -2.68
N LEU A 44 1.95 2.93 -3.77
CA LEU A 44 3.29 2.71 -4.30
C LEU A 44 3.20 2.75 -5.82
N PRO A 45 3.80 3.77 -6.47
CA PRO A 45 3.86 3.80 -7.93
C PRO A 45 4.69 2.65 -8.48
N ALA A 46 4.39 2.24 -9.72
CA ALA A 46 5.11 1.17 -10.37
C ALA A 46 6.59 1.53 -10.60
N GLY A 47 7.45 0.52 -10.60
CA GLY A 47 8.84 0.66 -11.03
C GLY A 47 9.83 1.11 -9.97
N LEU A 48 9.43 1.21 -8.70
CA LEU A 48 10.33 1.68 -7.63
C LEU A 48 11.28 0.62 -7.09
N GLY A 49 10.95 -0.67 -7.22
CA GLY A 49 11.82 -1.74 -6.75
C GLY A 49 11.99 -1.78 -5.23
N ARG A 50 10.92 -1.62 -4.48
CA ARG A 50 10.96 -1.59 -3.02
C ARG A 50 10.79 -2.98 -2.43
N THR A 51 11.51 -3.25 -1.34
CA THR A 51 11.33 -4.48 -0.55
C THR A 51 10.42 -4.26 0.64
N SER A 52 10.14 -3.02 0.99
CA SER A 52 9.20 -2.68 2.05
C SER A 52 8.47 -1.40 1.68
N VAL A 53 7.22 -1.33 2.11
CA VAL A 53 6.35 -0.19 1.84
C VAL A 53 5.56 0.11 3.10
N ASN A 54 5.45 1.38 3.46
CA ASN A 54 4.51 1.80 4.48
C ASN A 54 3.69 2.97 3.94
N PHE A 55 2.42 2.98 4.28
CA PHE A 55 1.51 4.05 3.84
C PHE A 55 0.35 4.18 4.79
N GLU A 56 -0.37 5.29 4.66
CA GLU A 56 -1.55 5.60 5.47
C GLU A 56 -2.75 5.78 4.56
N ILE A 57 -3.89 5.29 5.01
CA ILE A 57 -5.16 5.44 4.30
C ILE A 57 -6.13 6.14 5.24
N SER A 58 -6.68 7.27 4.81
CA SER A 58 -7.77 7.92 5.54
C SER A 58 -9.00 7.00 5.55
N ILE A 59 -9.68 6.91 6.68
CA ILE A 59 -10.89 6.08 6.80
C ILE A 59 -12.03 6.60 5.93
N HIS A 60 -11.93 7.82 5.40
CA HIS A 60 -12.96 8.43 4.56
C HIS A 60 -12.56 8.49 3.09
N ALA A 61 -11.53 7.76 2.69
CA ALA A 61 -11.03 7.80 1.32
C ALA A 61 -10.77 6.39 0.80
N CYS A 62 -10.60 6.26 -0.52
CA CYS A 62 -10.17 5.03 -1.19
C CYS A 62 -11.07 3.82 -0.88
N GLY A 63 -12.35 4.05 -0.66
CA GLY A 63 -13.32 2.99 -0.41
C GLY A 63 -13.28 2.40 1.00
N THR A 64 -12.57 3.05 1.90
CA THR A 64 -12.44 2.58 3.29
C THR A 64 -13.68 2.92 4.10
#